data_a3f143eea9a8c14425899048eeedbecd
#
_entry.id   a3f143eea9a8c14425899048eeedbecd
#
_cell.length_a   1.000
_cell.length_b   1.000
_cell.length_c   1.000
_cell.angle_alpha   90.00
_cell.angle_beta   90.00
_cell.angle_gamma   90.00
#
_symmetry.space_group_name_H-M   'P 1'
#
loop_
_entity.id
_entity.type
_entity.pdbx_description
1 polymer ?
#
loop_
_entity_poly.entity_id
_entity_poly.type
_entity_poly.pdbx_seq_one_letter_code
_entity_poly.pdbx_strand_id
1 'polypeptide(L)'
;MKIIIVGCGKVGYTLVEQLGSEDHDIVVIDEKPEKVSTITNNLDAMGIVGNGINHQTLIDAGITTADLLIAVTGDDEKNLLCCVIARKTGHCQTLSLIHISEPTRHLRIS
;
A
#
# COMPACT_ATOMS: atom_id res chain seq x y z
N MET A 1 -9.56 -11.43 1.66
CA MET A 1 -8.11 -11.22 1.93
C MET A 1 -7.93 -9.82 2.48
N LYS A 2 -7.03 -9.66 3.43
CA LYS A 2 -6.72 -8.34 3.98
C LYS A 2 -5.51 -7.75 3.27
N ILE A 3 -5.69 -6.58 2.66
CA ILE A 3 -4.69 -5.95 1.81
C ILE A 3 -4.37 -4.55 2.34
N ILE A 4 -3.08 -4.24 2.45
CA ILE A 4 -2.61 -2.90 2.80
C ILE A 4 -1.97 -2.30 1.56
N ILE A 5 -2.38 -1.10 1.18
CA ILE A 5 -1.82 -0.39 0.04
C ILE A 5 -1.14 0.88 0.55
N VAL A 6 0.15 1.00 0.31
CA VAL A 6 0.93 2.18 0.67
C VAL A 6 1.11 3.04 -0.57
N GLY A 7 0.52 4.22 -0.54
CA GLY A 7 0.49 5.14 -1.66
C GLY A 7 -0.92 5.32 -2.20
N CYS A 8 -1.47 6.51 -2.04
CA CYS A 8 -2.84 6.84 -2.44
C CYS A 8 -2.89 7.73 -3.67
N GLY A 9 -1.88 7.65 -4.53
CA GLY A 9 -1.87 8.33 -5.81
C GLY A 9 -2.74 7.60 -6.83
N LYS A 10 -2.48 7.87 -8.09
CA LYS A 10 -3.28 7.32 -9.19
C LYS A 10 -3.27 5.79 -9.23
N VAL A 11 -2.09 5.20 -9.03
CA VAL A 11 -1.95 3.74 -9.05
C VAL A 11 -2.66 3.13 -7.85
N GLY A 12 -2.47 3.69 -6.67
CA GLY A 12 -3.15 3.21 -5.46
C GLY A 12 -4.66 3.28 -5.59
N TYR A 13 -5.17 4.40 -6.10
CA TYR A 13 -6.61 4.55 -6.34
C TYR A 13 -7.14 3.47 -7.28
N THR A 14 -6.45 3.23 -8.39
CA THR A 14 -6.86 2.22 -9.36
C THR A 14 -6.84 0.82 -8.75
N LEU A 15 -5.82 0.51 -7.94
CA LEU A 15 -5.76 -0.78 -7.27
C LEU A 15 -6.93 -0.99 -6.32
N VAL A 16 -7.26 0.00 -5.51
CA VAL A 16 -8.40 -0.10 -4.59
C VAL A 16 -9.70 -0.29 -5.37
N GLU A 17 -9.86 0.45 -6.46
CA GLU A 17 -11.04 0.36 -7.31
C GLU A 17 -11.21 -1.06 -7.88
N GLN A 18 -10.13 -1.66 -8.36
CA GLN A 18 -10.17 -3.00 -8.93
C GLN A 18 -10.33 -4.08 -7.85
N LEU A 19 -9.58 -3.98 -6.77
CA LEU A 19 -9.62 -4.97 -5.70
C LEU A 19 -10.88 -4.89 -4.86
N GLY A 20 -11.44 -3.70 -4.71
CA GLY A 20 -12.66 -3.50 -3.94
C GLY A 20 -13.88 -4.22 -4.50
N SER A 21 -13.87 -4.51 -5.80
CA SER A 21 -14.95 -5.25 -6.44
C SER A 21 -14.93 -6.74 -6.11
N GLU A 22 -13.88 -7.22 -5.43
CA GLU A 22 -13.68 -8.65 -5.15
C GLU A 22 -13.83 -8.99 -3.66
N ASP A 23 -14.44 -8.13 -2.88
CA ASP A 23 -14.73 -8.39 -1.46
C ASP A 23 -13.45 -8.61 -0.62
N HIS A 24 -12.53 -7.66 -0.70
CA HIS A 24 -11.33 -7.64 0.13
C HIS A 24 -11.42 -6.55 1.20
N ASP A 25 -10.78 -6.78 2.34
CA ASP A 25 -10.55 -5.76 3.37
C ASP A 25 -9.34 -4.94 2.97
N ILE A 26 -9.53 -3.66 2.65
CA ILE A 26 -8.45 -2.82 2.16
C ILE A 26 -8.19 -1.67 3.11
N VAL A 27 -6.92 -1.48 3.46
CA VAL A 27 -6.44 -0.31 4.22
C VAL A 27 -5.42 0.41 3.34
N VAL A 28 -5.60 1.73 3.19
CA VAL A 28 -4.67 2.56 2.41
C VAL A 28 -3.88 3.46 3.35
N ILE A 29 -2.61 3.69 3.04
CA ILE A 29 -1.71 4.54 3.82
C ILE A 29 -1.09 5.57 2.89
N ASP A 30 -1.13 6.84 3.30
CA ASP A 30 -0.40 7.91 2.61
C ASP A 30 -0.11 9.02 3.62
N GLU A 31 0.97 9.76 3.39
CA GLU A 31 1.32 10.90 4.24
C GLU A 31 0.40 12.09 4.04
N LYS A 32 -0.24 12.19 2.89
CA LYS A 32 -1.10 13.31 2.52
C LYS A 32 -2.56 13.00 2.81
N PRO A 33 -3.16 13.73 3.78
CA PRO A 33 -4.55 13.49 4.16
C PRO A 33 -5.54 13.59 2.98
N GLU A 34 -5.31 14.53 2.06
CA GLU A 34 -6.20 14.73 0.92
C GLU A 34 -6.21 13.53 -0.02
N LYS A 35 -5.08 12.82 -0.15
CA LYS A 35 -5.01 11.62 -0.98
C LYS A 35 -5.73 10.45 -0.33
N VAL A 36 -5.58 10.31 0.98
CA VAL A 36 -6.31 9.28 1.73
C VAL A 36 -7.81 9.53 1.61
N SER A 37 -8.24 10.78 1.83
CA SER A 37 -9.66 11.14 1.75
C SER A 37 -10.26 10.88 0.37
N THR A 38 -9.50 11.13 -0.69
CA THR A 38 -9.98 10.87 -2.05
C THR A 38 -10.38 9.41 -2.23
N ILE A 39 -9.59 8.50 -1.68
CA ILE A 39 -9.89 7.08 -1.79
C ILE A 39 -11.02 6.68 -0.85
N THR A 40 -10.94 7.07 0.43
CA THR A 40 -11.93 6.62 1.42
C THR A 40 -13.31 7.20 1.19
N ASN A 41 -13.41 8.38 0.56
CA ASN A 41 -14.70 9.00 0.24
C ASN A 41 -15.37 8.39 -0.98
N ASN A 42 -14.60 7.79 -1.88
CA ASN A 42 -15.13 7.29 -3.15
C ASN A 42 -15.16 5.77 -3.24
N LEU A 43 -14.34 5.09 -2.46
CA LEU A 43 -14.17 3.64 -2.55
C LEU A 43 -14.30 3.01 -1.16
N ASP A 44 -14.58 1.72 -1.13
CA ASP A 44 -14.75 0.97 0.12
C ASP A 44 -13.38 0.54 0.66
N ALA A 45 -12.73 1.44 1.38
CA ALA A 45 -11.44 1.18 2.00
C ALA A 45 -11.29 2.04 3.26
N MET A 46 -10.54 1.54 4.22
CA MET A 46 -10.14 2.32 5.39
C MET A 46 -8.86 3.07 5.08
N GLY A 47 -8.65 4.21 5.72
CA GLY A 47 -7.48 5.04 5.46
C GLY A 47 -6.71 5.39 6.71
N ILE A 48 -5.38 5.44 6.58
CA ILE A 48 -4.49 5.90 7.63
C ILE A 48 -3.56 6.95 7.03
N VAL A 49 -3.49 8.11 7.68
CA VAL A 49 -2.54 9.16 7.32
C VAL A 49 -1.25 8.89 8.09
N GLY A 50 -0.20 8.58 7.37
CA GLY A 50 1.09 8.27 8.00
C GLY A 50 2.12 7.84 6.98
N ASN A 51 3.31 7.53 7.49
CA ASN A 51 4.43 7.10 6.68
C ASN A 51 4.49 5.57 6.64
N GLY A 52 4.41 4.99 5.44
CA GLY A 52 4.41 3.54 5.25
C GLY A 52 5.70 2.84 5.65
N ILE A 53 6.79 3.58 5.89
CA ILE A 53 8.03 2.98 6.42
C ILE A 53 8.11 3.08 7.95
N ASN A 54 7.10 3.63 8.59
CA ASN A 54 7.04 3.72 10.04
C ASN A 54 6.40 2.44 10.60
N HIS A 55 7.11 1.77 11.49
CA HIS A 55 6.66 0.51 12.08
C HIS A 55 5.29 0.65 12.75
N GLN A 56 5.08 1.73 13.51
CA GLN A 56 3.81 1.92 14.21
C GLN A 56 2.65 2.15 13.23
N THR A 57 2.89 2.87 12.16
CA THR A 57 1.88 3.07 11.12
C THR A 57 1.43 1.74 10.52
N LEU A 58 2.39 0.85 10.25
CA LEU A 58 2.08 -0.48 9.72
C LEU A 58 1.32 -1.33 10.76
N ILE A 59 1.70 -1.25 12.02
CA ILE A 59 0.97 -1.94 13.09
C ILE A 59 -0.47 -1.43 13.17
N ASP A 60 -0.66 -0.12 13.12
CA ASP A 60 -2.00 0.49 13.16
C ASP A 60 -2.85 0.08 11.96
N ALA A 61 -2.21 -0.15 10.82
CA ALA A 61 -2.91 -0.63 9.62
C ALA A 61 -3.25 -2.11 9.66
N GLY A 62 -2.72 -2.85 10.64
CA GLY A 62 -3.00 -4.26 10.79
C GLY A 62 -2.04 -5.19 10.04
N ILE A 63 -0.77 -4.78 9.93
CA ILE A 63 0.23 -5.57 9.19
C ILE A 63 0.39 -6.99 9.75
N THR A 64 0.17 -7.17 11.05
CA THR A 64 0.35 -8.48 11.68
C THR A 64 -0.69 -9.52 11.23
N THR A 65 -1.83 -9.06 10.72
CA THR A 65 -2.89 -9.93 10.22
C THR A 65 -3.14 -9.78 8.73
N ALA A 66 -2.36 -8.94 8.05
CA ALA A 66 -2.53 -8.72 6.62
C ALA A 66 -2.03 -9.91 5.81
N ASP A 67 -2.67 -10.14 4.68
CA ASP A 67 -2.25 -11.18 3.73
C ASP A 67 -1.29 -10.63 2.70
N LEU A 68 -1.46 -9.35 2.33
CA LEU A 68 -0.68 -8.74 1.26
C LEU A 68 -0.47 -7.26 1.54
N LEU A 69 0.74 -6.77 1.28
CA LEU A 69 1.04 -5.34 1.29
C LEU A 69 1.56 -4.96 -0.10
N ILE A 70 1.01 -3.90 -0.66
CA ILE A 70 1.43 -3.37 -1.96
C ILE A 70 1.94 -1.95 -1.76
N ALA A 71 3.19 -1.69 -2.12
CA ALA A 71 3.79 -0.36 -2.01
C ALA A 71 3.88 0.28 -3.40
N VAL A 72 3.13 1.35 -3.60
CA VAL A 72 2.98 2.03 -4.90
C VAL A 72 3.12 3.54 -4.76
N THR A 73 4.02 4.01 -3.91
CA THR A 73 4.34 5.43 -3.81
C THR A 73 5.17 5.87 -5.03
N GLY A 74 5.38 7.15 -5.18
CA GLY A 74 6.23 7.65 -6.25
C GLY A 74 7.73 7.44 -6.03
N ASP A 75 8.13 6.87 -4.91
CA ASP A 75 9.52 6.70 -4.52
C ASP A 75 9.86 5.20 -4.45
N ASP A 76 10.71 4.74 -5.36
CA ASP A 76 11.08 3.32 -5.45
C ASP A 76 11.80 2.81 -4.20
N GLU A 77 12.69 3.61 -3.64
CA GLU A 77 13.41 3.23 -2.43
C GLU A 77 12.46 3.06 -1.25
N LYS A 78 11.51 3.98 -1.13
CA LYS A 78 10.49 3.92 -0.10
C LYS A 78 9.61 2.68 -0.27
N ASN A 79 9.25 2.35 -1.50
CA ASN A 79 8.46 1.16 -1.79
C ASN A 79 9.18 -0.12 -1.35
N LEU A 80 10.46 -0.23 -1.68
CA LEU A 80 11.26 -1.39 -1.29
C LEU A 80 11.45 -1.46 0.22
N LEU A 81 11.76 -0.33 0.86
CA LEU A 81 11.94 -0.28 2.30
C LEU A 81 10.66 -0.65 3.05
N CYS A 82 9.54 -0.16 2.58
CA CYS A 82 8.24 -0.50 3.14
C CYS A 82 8.00 -2.02 3.11
N CYS A 83 8.30 -2.65 2.00
CA CYS A 83 8.16 -4.10 1.87
C CYS A 83 9.06 -4.85 2.83
N VAL A 84 10.32 -4.41 2.99
CA VAL A 84 11.25 -5.05 3.93
C VAL A 84 10.72 -4.95 5.35
N ILE A 85 10.28 -3.77 5.77
CA ILE A 85 9.75 -3.56 7.11
C ILE A 85 8.50 -4.39 7.34
N ALA A 86 7.60 -4.41 6.35
CA ALA A 86 6.36 -5.16 6.44
C ALA A 86 6.60 -6.65 6.61
N ARG A 87 7.54 -7.21 5.87
CA ARG A 87 7.86 -8.64 5.96
C ARG A 87 8.46 -9.00 7.31
N LYS A 88 9.31 -8.13 7.86
CA LYS A 88 9.89 -8.36 9.18
C LYS A 88 8.87 -8.26 10.29
N THR A 89 7.90 -7.37 10.13
CA THR A 89 6.89 -7.11 11.16
C THR A 89 5.73 -8.09 11.09
N GLY A 90 5.21 -8.37 9.90
CA GLY A 90 3.96 -9.08 9.73
C GLY A 90 4.03 -10.40 8.98
N HIS A 91 5.14 -10.69 8.34
CA HIS A 91 5.33 -11.91 7.54
C HIS A 91 4.32 -12.07 6.40
N CYS A 92 3.71 -10.97 5.94
CA CYS A 92 2.79 -11.01 4.81
C CYS A 92 3.54 -11.02 3.48
N GLN A 93 2.82 -11.35 2.42
CA GLN A 93 3.34 -11.20 1.06
C GLN A 93 3.47 -9.72 0.73
N THR A 94 4.47 -9.35 -0.03
CA THR A 94 4.68 -7.95 -0.42
C THR A 94 4.91 -7.81 -1.91
N LEU A 95 4.35 -6.72 -2.46
CA LEU A 95 4.57 -6.30 -3.84
C LEU A 95 5.07 -4.87 -3.82
N SER A 96 6.07 -4.57 -4.63
CA SER A 96 6.62 -3.22 -4.73
C SER A 96 6.63 -2.76 -6.18
N LEU A 97 6.09 -1.57 -6.43
CA LEU A 97 6.18 -0.95 -7.75
C LEU A 97 7.56 -0.33 -7.90
N ILE A 98 8.26 -0.68 -8.96
CA ILE A 98 9.59 -0.16 -9.25
C ILE A 98 9.58 0.52 -10.63
N HIS A 99 10.10 1.75 -10.68
CA HIS A 99 10.36 2.46 -11.93
C HIS A 99 11.81 2.25 -12.29
N ILE A 100 12.07 1.66 -13.44
CA ILE A 100 13.44 1.52 -13.92
C ILE A 100 13.71 2.58 -14.99
N SER A 101 14.96 2.71 -15.42
CA SER A 101 15.37 3.75 -16.37
C SER A 101 14.64 3.71 -17.70
N GLU A 102 14.08 2.57 -18.06
CA GLU A 102 13.20 2.44 -19.21
C GLU A 102 11.77 2.81 -18.80
N PRO A 103 10.90 3.17 -19.75
CA PRO A 103 9.53 3.55 -19.41
C PRO A 103 8.66 2.40 -18.88
N THR A 104 9.21 1.22 -18.79
CA THR A 104 8.50 0.03 -18.31
C THR A 104 8.45 0.02 -16.79
N ARG A 105 7.31 -0.33 -16.25
CA ARG A 105 7.12 -0.48 -14.81
C ARG A 105 6.96 -1.95 -14.47
N HIS A 106 7.58 -2.35 -13.38
CA HIS A 106 7.49 -3.72 -12.91
C HIS A 106 6.98 -3.79 -11.49
N LEU A 107 6.15 -4.79 -11.21
CA LEU A 107 5.78 -5.16 -9.85
C LEU A 107 6.68 -6.30 -9.44
N ARG A 108 7.34 -6.15 -8.30
CA ARG A 108 8.24 -7.16 -7.79
C ARG A 108 7.66 -7.79 -6.54
N ILE A 109 7.63 -9.12 -6.53
CA ILE A 109 7.21 -9.89 -5.35
C ILE A 109 8.43 -10.10 -4.47
N SER A 110 8.30 -9.72 -3.21
CA SER A 110 9.39 -9.88 -2.25
C SER A 110 9.06 -10.85 -1.13
#